data_184b5292d2967225909e38fd32edc820
#
_entry.id   184b5292d2967225909e38fd32edc820
#
_cell.length_a   1.000
_cell.length_b   1.000
_cell.length_c   1.000
_cell.angle_alpha   90.00
_cell.angle_beta   90.00
_cell.angle_gamma   90.00
#
_symmetry.space_group_name_H-M   'P 1'
#
loop_
_entity.id
_entity.type
_entity.pdbx_description
1 polymer ?
#
loop_
_entity_poly.entity_id
_entity_poly.type
_entity_poly.pdbx_seq_one_letter_code
_entity_poly.pdbx_strand_id
1 'polypeptide(L)'
;MKDLDEILYDALRADESLMEAVGGRIVSTCFEVGPDGQDNTPLPCIIVTDDGWQNQPASKDDDWETDEDRVTASIEVDADSPKEVKRIVRMCRRVVSAYIAQMMDNDEEIPELDSLQSSQLAWDWMKPCYWQTLTYNCTTNITDDHEQD
;
A
#
# COMPACT_ATOMS: atom_id res chain seq x y z
N MET A 1 14.04 -9.53 -3.64
CA MET A 1 13.05 -9.07 -2.65
C MET A 1 11.93 -8.33 -3.35
N LYS A 2 10.69 -8.61 -3.00
CA LYS A 2 9.55 -7.86 -3.55
C LYS A 2 9.52 -6.43 -3.03
N ASP A 3 9.08 -5.50 -3.85
CA ASP A 3 8.86 -4.14 -3.42
C ASP A 3 7.67 -4.06 -2.46
N LEU A 4 7.65 -3.02 -1.63
CA LEU A 4 6.61 -2.87 -0.62
C LEU A 4 5.21 -2.82 -1.24
N ASP A 5 5.02 -2.06 -2.31
CA ASP A 5 3.72 -1.97 -2.98
C ASP A 5 3.29 -3.32 -3.57
N GLU A 6 4.22 -4.11 -4.09
CA GLU A 6 3.92 -5.46 -4.58
C GLU A 6 3.47 -6.38 -3.45
N ILE A 7 4.12 -6.29 -2.29
CA ILE A 7 3.73 -7.08 -1.11
C ILE A 7 2.30 -6.72 -0.70
N LEU A 8 1.98 -5.43 -0.63
CA LEU A 8 0.64 -4.98 -0.27
C LEU A 8 -0.40 -5.46 -1.29
N TYR A 9 -0.12 -5.29 -2.56
CA TYR A 9 -1.01 -5.69 -3.64
C TYR A 9 -1.27 -7.20 -3.63
N ASP A 10 -0.20 -8.00 -3.55
CA ASP A 10 -0.30 -9.45 -3.53
C ASP A 10 -1.07 -9.95 -2.30
N ALA A 11 -0.79 -9.35 -1.14
CA ALA A 11 -1.49 -9.70 0.10
C ALA A 11 -3.00 -9.51 -0.01
N LEU A 12 -3.42 -8.37 -0.53
CA LEU A 12 -4.84 -8.04 -0.64
C LEU A 12 -5.54 -8.94 -1.64
N ARG A 13 -4.91 -9.21 -2.78
CA ARG A 13 -5.50 -10.05 -3.81
C ARG A 13 -5.55 -11.53 -3.45
N ALA A 14 -4.71 -11.96 -2.51
CA ALA A 14 -4.69 -13.35 -2.08
C ALA A 14 -5.82 -13.71 -1.11
N ASP A 15 -6.53 -12.72 -0.55
CA ASP A 15 -7.59 -12.96 0.41
C ASP A 15 -8.96 -12.98 -0.27
N GLU A 16 -9.63 -14.12 -0.25
CA GLU A 16 -10.92 -14.30 -0.91
C GLU A 16 -12.02 -13.43 -0.32
N SER A 17 -12.05 -13.30 0.99
CA SER A 17 -13.08 -12.49 1.66
C SER A 17 -12.97 -11.02 1.29
N LEU A 18 -11.75 -10.52 1.23
CA LEU A 18 -11.51 -9.13 0.83
C LEU A 18 -11.85 -8.91 -0.64
N MET A 19 -11.42 -9.83 -1.51
CA MET A 19 -11.75 -9.78 -2.94
C MET A 19 -13.26 -9.76 -3.15
N GLU A 20 -13.98 -10.57 -2.42
CA GLU A 20 -15.45 -10.60 -2.49
C GLU A 20 -16.05 -9.27 -2.00
N ALA A 21 -15.54 -8.73 -0.91
CA ALA A 21 -16.05 -7.49 -0.32
C ALA A 21 -15.94 -6.29 -1.28
N VAL A 22 -14.93 -6.27 -2.15
CA VAL A 22 -14.71 -5.18 -3.10
C VAL A 22 -14.99 -5.58 -4.55
N GLY A 23 -15.59 -6.76 -4.76
CA GLY A 23 -15.92 -7.23 -6.12
C GLY A 23 -14.69 -7.37 -7.01
N GLY A 24 -13.54 -7.75 -6.44
CA GLY A 24 -12.29 -7.89 -7.17
C GLY A 24 -11.60 -6.58 -7.54
N ARG A 25 -12.15 -5.44 -7.13
CA ARG A 25 -11.63 -4.11 -7.52
C ARG A 25 -10.48 -3.68 -6.63
N ILE A 26 -9.35 -4.33 -6.79
CA ILE A 26 -8.08 -3.94 -6.18
C ILE A 26 -7.14 -3.58 -7.32
N VAL A 27 -6.79 -2.32 -7.43
CA VAL A 27 -5.97 -1.80 -8.52
C VAL A 27 -4.64 -1.27 -7.99
N SER A 28 -3.62 -1.30 -8.84
CA SER A 28 -2.29 -0.81 -8.51
C SER A 28 -2.02 0.46 -9.28
N THR A 29 -1.96 1.59 -8.57
CA THR A 29 -1.55 2.90 -9.09
C THR A 29 -2.48 3.51 -10.14
N CYS A 30 -3.34 2.71 -10.78
CA CYS A 30 -4.17 3.14 -11.90
C CYS A 30 -5.64 3.22 -11.50
N PHE A 31 -6.29 4.25 -11.95
CA PHE A 31 -7.73 4.45 -11.83
C PHE A 31 -8.38 4.19 -13.18
N GLU A 32 -9.64 3.77 -13.18
CA GLU A 32 -10.44 3.83 -14.41
C GLU A 32 -10.82 5.30 -14.66
N VAL A 33 -10.22 5.89 -15.67
CA VAL A 33 -10.48 7.28 -16.02
C VAL A 33 -11.49 7.33 -17.15
N GLY A 34 -12.60 8.02 -16.92
CA GLY A 34 -13.63 8.20 -17.94
C GLY A 34 -13.22 9.22 -19.00
N PRO A 35 -14.05 9.40 -20.05
CA PRO A 35 -13.77 10.35 -21.13
C PRO A 35 -13.64 11.80 -20.65
N ASP A 36 -14.23 12.11 -19.50
CA ASP A 36 -14.17 13.43 -18.88
C ASP A 36 -12.92 13.61 -17.98
N GLY A 37 -12.04 12.61 -17.91
CA GLY A 37 -10.85 12.65 -17.07
C GLY A 37 -11.10 12.34 -15.61
N GLN A 38 -12.30 11.91 -15.23
CA GLN A 38 -12.64 11.57 -13.84
C GLN A 38 -12.45 10.09 -13.56
N ASP A 39 -12.16 9.78 -12.28
CA ASP A 39 -12.08 8.42 -11.81
C ASP A 39 -13.48 7.82 -11.71
N ASN A 40 -13.75 6.81 -12.54
CA ASN A 40 -15.04 6.12 -12.60
C ASN A 40 -14.97 4.69 -12.04
N THR A 41 -13.94 4.34 -11.30
CA THR A 41 -13.83 3.00 -10.71
C THR A 41 -15.04 2.75 -9.81
N PRO A 42 -15.78 1.64 -10.03
CA PRO A 42 -16.93 1.35 -9.18
C PRO A 42 -16.56 1.16 -7.71
N LEU A 43 -17.48 1.51 -6.83
CA LEU A 43 -17.30 1.39 -5.37
C LEU A 43 -17.92 0.08 -4.86
N PRO A 44 -17.39 -0.51 -3.78
CA PRO A 44 -16.13 -0.15 -3.14
C PRO A 44 -14.92 -0.59 -3.95
N CYS A 45 -13.80 0.10 -3.77
CA CYS A 45 -12.56 -0.28 -4.43
C CYS A 45 -11.36 0.00 -3.53
N ILE A 46 -10.24 -0.62 -3.86
CA ILE A 46 -8.97 -0.46 -3.16
C ILE A 46 -7.91 -0.08 -4.18
N ILE A 47 -7.10 0.90 -3.83
CA ILE A 47 -6.01 1.37 -4.68
C ILE A 47 -4.71 1.23 -3.91
N VAL A 48 -3.76 0.48 -4.48
CA VAL A 48 -2.42 0.33 -3.91
C VAL A 48 -1.47 1.22 -4.69
N THR A 49 -0.74 2.07 -3.99
CA THR A 49 0.14 3.06 -4.62
C THR A 49 1.54 2.98 -4.04
N ASP A 50 2.53 3.03 -4.94
CA ASP A 50 3.92 3.28 -4.54
C ASP A 50 4.06 4.79 -4.37
N ASP A 51 4.29 5.23 -3.14
CA ASP A 51 4.39 6.66 -2.81
C ASP A 51 5.83 7.18 -2.87
N GLY A 52 6.74 6.35 -3.36
CA GLY A 52 8.12 6.74 -3.55
C GLY A 52 9.05 6.33 -2.41
N TRP A 53 10.24 6.87 -2.44
CA TRP A 53 11.28 6.55 -1.48
C TRP A 53 12.06 7.80 -1.12
N GLN A 54 12.73 7.72 0.02
CA GLN A 54 13.62 8.77 0.48
C GLN A 54 14.90 8.12 1.00
N ASN A 55 16.03 8.57 0.48
CA ASN A 55 17.32 8.11 0.98
C ASN A 55 17.56 8.70 2.36
N GLN A 56 17.92 7.84 3.32
CA GLN A 56 18.19 8.31 4.67
C GLN A 56 19.49 9.12 4.67
N PRO A 57 19.47 10.31 5.28
CA PRO A 57 20.67 11.13 5.29
C PRO A 57 21.80 10.45 6.04
N ALA A 58 22.98 10.45 5.45
CA ALA A 58 24.17 9.98 6.12
C ALA A 58 24.39 10.80 7.40
N SER A 59 24.86 10.14 8.44
CA SER A 59 25.37 10.87 9.58
C SER A 59 26.56 11.71 9.11
N LYS A 60 26.46 12.97 9.13
CA LYS A 60 27.50 14.02 9.13
C LYS A 60 28.78 13.81 8.31
N ASP A 61 29.03 12.63 7.81
CA ASP A 61 30.21 12.33 7.03
C ASP A 61 29.85 12.41 5.56
N ASP A 62 30.75 12.54 4.81
CA ASP A 62 30.95 12.97 3.47
C ASP A 62 30.12 12.31 2.38
N ASP A 63 29.34 11.29 2.67
CA ASP A 63 28.58 10.58 1.66
C ASP A 63 27.23 11.24 1.44
N TRP A 64 26.97 11.62 0.24
CA TRP A 64 25.70 12.20 -0.19
C TRP A 64 24.54 11.21 -0.03
N GLU A 65 24.79 9.94 -0.31
CA GLU A 65 23.81 8.87 -0.20
C GLU A 65 24.25 7.84 0.83
N THR A 66 23.26 7.23 1.51
CA THR A 66 23.46 6.05 2.34
C THR A 66 22.97 4.81 1.61
N ASP A 67 23.24 3.63 2.19
CA ASP A 67 22.74 2.36 1.67
C ASP A 67 21.28 2.11 2.02
N GLU A 68 20.66 2.99 2.77
CA GLU A 68 19.29 2.80 3.26
C GLU A 68 18.33 3.76 2.62
N ASP A 69 17.26 3.20 2.03
CA ASP A 69 16.12 3.95 1.56
C ASP A 69 14.92 3.70 2.45
N ARG A 70 14.17 4.75 2.73
CA ARG A 70 12.87 4.65 3.34
C ARG A 70 11.83 4.65 2.23
N VAL A 71 11.10 3.56 2.11
CA VAL A 71 10.10 3.37 1.07
C VAL A 71 8.72 3.51 1.68
N THR A 72 7.82 4.19 0.95
CA THR A 72 6.45 4.40 1.37
C THR A 72 5.50 3.86 0.33
N ALA A 73 4.50 3.12 0.78
CA ALA A 73 3.41 2.64 -0.07
C ALA A 73 2.11 2.75 0.70
N SER A 74 1.01 2.90 -0.01
CA SER A 74 -0.28 3.12 0.62
C SER A 74 -1.38 2.25 0.01
N ILE A 75 -2.41 2.04 0.85
CA ILE A 75 -3.66 1.39 0.47
C ILE A 75 -4.76 2.41 0.70
N GLU A 76 -5.45 2.81 -0.35
CA GLU A 76 -6.61 3.68 -0.24
C GLU A 76 -7.88 2.85 -0.42
N VAL A 77 -8.84 3.03 0.48
CA VAL A 77 -10.15 2.38 0.40
C VAL A 77 -11.21 3.44 0.13
N ASP A 78 -11.93 3.26 -0.97
CA ASP A 78 -13.05 4.12 -1.37
C ASP A 78 -14.35 3.34 -1.26
N ALA A 79 -15.37 3.92 -0.63
CA ALA A 79 -16.67 3.28 -0.50
C ALA A 79 -17.80 4.31 -0.33
N ASP A 80 -19.04 3.83 -0.39
CA ASP A 80 -20.23 4.67 -0.34
C ASP A 80 -20.56 5.19 1.06
N SER A 81 -20.03 4.56 2.11
CA SER A 81 -20.36 4.95 3.48
C SER A 81 -19.14 4.91 4.38
N PRO A 82 -19.10 5.73 5.44
CA PRO A 82 -18.00 5.70 6.41
C PRO A 82 -17.85 4.33 7.07
N LYS A 83 -18.96 3.67 7.36
CA LYS A 83 -18.96 2.36 8.01
C LYS A 83 -18.28 1.31 7.13
N GLU A 84 -18.55 1.34 5.84
CA GLU A 84 -17.97 0.40 4.91
C GLU A 84 -16.48 0.65 4.70
N VAL A 85 -16.07 1.91 4.60
CA VAL A 85 -14.64 2.25 4.53
C VAL A 85 -13.90 1.69 5.73
N LYS A 86 -14.41 1.94 6.93
CA LYS A 86 -13.77 1.46 8.16
C LYS A 86 -13.69 -0.06 8.22
N ARG A 87 -14.75 -0.73 7.77
CA ARG A 87 -14.78 -2.19 7.73
C ARG A 87 -13.71 -2.75 6.80
N ILE A 88 -13.63 -2.21 5.59
CA ILE A 88 -12.66 -2.66 4.60
C ILE A 88 -11.23 -2.32 5.01
N VAL A 89 -11.00 -1.15 5.59
CA VAL A 89 -9.68 -0.77 6.12
C VAL A 89 -9.21 -1.78 7.18
N ARG A 90 -10.09 -2.17 8.09
CA ARG A 90 -9.74 -3.19 9.10
C ARG A 90 -9.42 -4.53 8.47
N MET A 91 -10.16 -4.92 7.43
CA MET A 91 -9.86 -6.14 6.69
C MET A 91 -8.48 -6.07 6.03
N CYS A 92 -8.16 -4.95 5.39
CA CYS A 92 -6.86 -4.74 4.77
C CYS A 92 -5.71 -4.88 5.77
N ARG A 93 -5.82 -4.24 6.93
CA ARG A 93 -4.79 -4.33 7.96
C ARG A 93 -4.54 -5.77 8.38
N ARG A 94 -5.61 -6.50 8.63
CA ARG A 94 -5.52 -7.90 9.08
C ARG A 94 -4.91 -8.79 8.01
N VAL A 95 -5.35 -8.61 6.77
CA VAL A 95 -4.88 -9.40 5.62
C VAL A 95 -3.39 -9.18 5.37
N VAL A 96 -2.96 -7.92 5.39
CA VAL A 96 -1.54 -7.59 5.18
C VAL A 96 -0.68 -8.15 6.30
N SER A 97 -1.10 -7.99 7.56
CA SER A 97 -0.35 -8.52 8.71
C SER A 97 -0.19 -10.03 8.63
N ALA A 98 -1.26 -10.74 8.28
CA ALA A 98 -1.23 -12.20 8.15
C ALA A 98 -0.32 -12.65 7.01
N TYR A 99 -0.38 -11.95 5.89
CA TYR A 99 0.45 -12.27 4.72
C TYR A 99 1.93 -12.09 5.01
N ILE A 100 2.28 -10.99 5.66
CA ILE A 100 3.67 -10.71 6.05
C ILE A 100 4.18 -11.75 7.05
N ALA A 101 3.36 -12.10 8.04
CA ALA A 101 3.71 -13.16 8.99
C ALA A 101 3.98 -14.49 8.29
N GLN A 102 3.19 -14.82 7.28
CA GLN A 102 3.39 -16.04 6.50
C GLN A 102 4.68 -15.98 5.69
N MET A 103 4.99 -14.83 5.10
CA MET A 103 6.26 -14.65 4.40
C MET A 103 7.45 -14.85 5.34
N MET A 104 7.37 -14.33 6.55
CA MET A 104 8.41 -14.52 7.57
C MET A 104 8.56 -16.00 7.97
N ASP A 105 7.44 -16.69 8.14
CA ASP A 105 7.46 -18.13 8.47
C ASP A 105 8.07 -18.96 7.36
N ASN A 106 7.94 -18.50 6.11
CA ASN A 106 8.50 -19.17 4.94
C ASN A 106 9.93 -18.72 4.61
N ASP A 107 10.55 -17.96 5.51
CA ASP A 107 11.90 -17.41 5.32
C ASP A 107 12.03 -16.58 4.03
N GLU A 108 10.96 -15.99 3.56
CA GLU A 108 11.01 -15.07 2.43
C GLU A 108 11.60 -13.74 2.85
N GLU A 109 12.34 -13.15 1.95
CA GLU A 109 12.98 -11.86 2.17
C GLU A 109 11.94 -10.75 2.11
N ILE A 110 11.82 -9.98 3.19
CA ILE A 110 10.91 -8.84 3.26
C ILE A 110 11.68 -7.59 3.73
N PRO A 111 11.23 -6.40 3.32
CA PRO A 111 11.82 -5.17 3.85
C PRO A 111 11.49 -5.01 5.33
N GLU A 112 12.31 -4.27 6.04
CA GLU A 112 12.08 -3.96 7.45
C GLU A 112 10.93 -2.96 7.56
N LEU A 113 9.81 -3.41 8.14
CA LEU A 113 8.65 -2.56 8.33
C LEU A 113 8.83 -1.64 9.53
N ASP A 114 8.73 -0.34 9.30
CA ASP A 114 9.00 0.68 10.32
C ASP A 114 7.72 1.22 10.95
N SER A 115 6.71 1.50 10.14
CA SER A 115 5.49 2.14 10.65
C SER A 115 4.29 1.87 9.76
N LEU A 116 3.13 1.99 10.38
CA LEU A 116 1.83 1.97 9.72
C LEU A 116 0.99 3.07 10.34
N GLN A 117 0.37 3.88 9.50
CA GLN A 117 -0.55 4.92 9.99
C GLN A 117 -1.71 5.07 9.04
N SER A 118 -2.81 5.61 9.56
CA SER A 118 -3.98 5.89 8.74
C SER A 118 -4.20 7.38 8.60
N SER A 119 -4.80 7.77 7.47
CA SER A 119 -5.36 9.11 7.33
C SER A 119 -6.67 9.22 8.12
N GLN A 120 -7.21 10.42 8.20
CA GLN A 120 -8.59 10.61 8.60
C GLN A 120 -9.50 10.06 7.51
N LEU A 121 -10.68 9.60 7.91
CA LEU A 121 -11.75 9.31 6.96
C LEU A 121 -12.26 10.63 6.40
N ALA A 122 -12.36 10.72 5.07
CA ALA A 122 -12.71 11.95 4.39
C ALA A 122 -13.71 11.70 3.26
N TRP A 123 -14.31 12.78 2.79
CA TRP A 123 -15.22 12.77 1.65
C TRP A 123 -14.50 13.38 0.44
N ASP A 124 -14.62 12.72 -0.70
CA ASP A 124 -14.09 13.21 -1.97
C ASP A 124 -15.24 13.72 -2.84
N TRP A 125 -15.20 15.01 -3.20
CA TRP A 125 -16.22 15.65 -4.02
C TRP A 125 -16.07 15.34 -5.51
N MET A 126 -14.86 15.02 -5.94
CA MET A 126 -14.57 14.74 -7.36
C MET A 126 -15.07 13.36 -7.76
N LYS A 127 -14.85 12.39 -6.89
CA LYS A 127 -15.45 11.07 -6.97
C LYS A 127 -16.31 10.91 -5.72
N PRO A 128 -17.64 11.06 -5.82
CA PRO A 128 -18.48 11.14 -4.62
C PRO A 128 -18.40 9.83 -3.82
N CYS A 129 -17.46 9.79 -2.90
CA CYS A 129 -17.21 8.63 -2.04
C CYS A 129 -16.52 9.05 -0.75
N TYR A 130 -16.60 8.19 0.26
CA TYR A 130 -15.75 8.30 1.44
C TYR A 130 -14.46 7.52 1.20
N TRP A 131 -13.36 8.00 1.76
CA TRP A 131 -12.09 7.33 1.60
C TRP A 131 -11.22 7.43 2.86
N GLN A 132 -10.31 6.48 2.98
CA GLN A 132 -9.30 6.46 4.03
C GLN A 132 -8.07 5.72 3.49
N THR A 133 -6.90 6.15 3.91
CA THR A 133 -5.63 5.60 3.43
C THR A 133 -4.84 5.00 4.58
N LEU A 134 -4.29 3.82 4.35
CA LEU A 134 -3.27 3.21 5.20
C LEU A 134 -1.91 3.43 4.55
N THR A 135 -0.97 3.98 5.30
CA THR A 135 0.38 4.24 4.80
C THR A 135 1.39 3.36 5.52
N TYR A 136 2.13 2.58 4.75
CA TYR A 136 3.18 1.68 5.23
C TYR A 136 4.54 2.27 4.87
N ASN A 137 5.46 2.22 5.81
CA ASN A 137 6.85 2.60 5.58
C ASN A 137 7.76 1.44 5.90
N CYS A 138 8.79 1.27 5.10
CA CYS A 138 9.82 0.27 5.35
C CYS A 138 11.20 0.82 5.01
N THR A 139 12.21 0.16 5.53
CA THR A 139 13.60 0.45 5.20
C THR A 139 14.13 -0.66 4.32
N THR A 140 14.75 -0.29 3.22
CA THR A 140 15.41 -1.23 2.31
C THR A 140 16.88 -0.89 2.20
N ASN A 141 17.68 -1.90 1.90
CA ASN A 141 19.11 -1.73 1.69
C ASN A 141 19.40 -1.79 0.19
N ILE A 142 19.89 -0.69 -0.37
CA ILE A 142 20.19 -0.57 -1.80
C ILE A 142 21.20 -1.63 -2.25
N THR A 143 22.15 -1.98 -1.38
CA THR A 143 23.18 -2.98 -1.69
C THR A 143 22.57 -4.35 -1.97
N ASP A 144 21.52 -4.71 -1.25
CA ASP A 144 20.82 -5.98 -1.46
C ASP A 144 20.10 -5.99 -2.80
N ASP A 145 19.55 -4.88 -3.22
CA ASP A 145 18.85 -4.77 -4.51
C ASP A 145 19.82 -4.89 -5.68
N HIS A 146 21.02 -4.37 -5.55
CA HIS A 146 22.06 -4.47 -6.58
C HIS A 146 22.50 -5.91 -6.85
N GLU A 147 22.47 -6.76 -5.86
CA GLU A 147 22.87 -8.16 -6.01
C GLU A 147 21.87 -9.00 -6.80
N GLN A 148 20.68 -8.50 -6.99
CA GLN A 148 19.59 -9.21 -7.68
C GLN A 148 19.53 -8.88 -9.17
N ASP A 149 20.25 -7.89 -9.60
CA ASP A 149 20.35 -7.53 -11.01
C ASP A 149 21.43 -8.42 -11.70
#